data_9c23de3be1de44bd6c14bfe3fd010f62
#
_entry.id   9c23de3be1de44bd6c14bfe3fd010f62
#
_cell.length_a   1.000
_cell.length_b   1.000
_cell.length_c   1.000
_cell.angle_alpha   90.00
_cell.angle_beta   90.00
_cell.angle_gamma   90.00
#
_symmetry.space_group_name_H-M   'P 1'
#
loop_
_entity.id
_entity.type
_entity.pdbx_description
1 polymer ?
#
loop_
_entity_poly.entity_id
_entity_poly.type
_entity_poly.pdbx_seq_one_letter_code
_entity_poly.pdbx_strand_id
1 'polypeptide(L)'
;MFDHSSAHIFRLHSMAAHYQTYSYNSVQGSPITYPHIDNLTTVVLPTEPCDITDSSNCVLAMDCEMVGVGPMGQLSVLARVSLVDWHGAALLDTFVKVQERVTDYRTHVSGVRAEDLTSKKAVDFGTAQAQVRNLLKGKILVGHGLIQDFRVLHLNHPWHMIRDSAT
;
A
#
# COMPACT_ATOMS: atom_id res chain seq x y z
N MET A 1 16.53 -18.87 8.10
CA MET A 1 15.42 -18.17 8.74
C MET A 1 15.08 -17.00 7.83
N PHE A 2 14.07 -17.15 6.96
CA PHE A 2 13.69 -16.06 6.05
C PHE A 2 13.04 -14.97 6.91
N ASP A 3 13.60 -13.76 6.85
CA ASP A 3 13.02 -12.58 7.46
C ASP A 3 11.66 -12.30 6.82
N HIS A 4 10.62 -12.07 7.63
CA HIS A 4 9.27 -11.72 7.16
C HIS A 4 9.27 -10.50 6.22
N SER A 5 10.24 -9.59 6.37
CA SER A 5 10.48 -8.46 5.48
C SER A 5 10.73 -8.91 4.04
N SER A 6 11.58 -9.91 3.86
CA SER A 6 11.92 -10.45 2.53
C SER A 6 10.73 -11.15 1.86
N ALA A 7 9.88 -11.84 2.64
CA ALA A 7 8.70 -12.53 2.11
C ALA A 7 7.64 -11.53 1.61
N HIS A 8 7.48 -10.41 2.30
CA HIS A 8 6.55 -9.36 1.94
C HIS A 8 6.95 -8.67 0.63
N ILE A 9 8.20 -8.24 0.51
CA ILE A 9 8.73 -7.65 -0.73
C ILE A 9 8.69 -8.65 -1.89
N PHE A 10 8.95 -9.95 -1.63
CA PHE A 10 8.85 -10.99 -2.64
C PHE A 10 7.41 -11.16 -3.15
N ARG A 11 6.39 -11.03 -2.29
CA ARG A 11 4.97 -11.05 -2.68
C ARG A 11 4.65 -9.87 -3.59
N LEU A 12 5.09 -8.66 -3.25
CA LEU A 12 4.93 -7.47 -4.08
C LEU A 12 5.63 -7.60 -5.44
N HIS A 13 6.85 -8.16 -5.45
CA HIS A 13 7.58 -8.45 -6.68
C HIS A 13 6.82 -9.43 -7.57
N SER A 14 6.26 -10.51 -6.99
CA SER A 14 5.44 -11.46 -7.71
C SER A 14 4.18 -10.82 -8.31
N MET A 15 3.57 -9.86 -7.61
CA MET A 15 2.40 -9.12 -8.10
C MET A 15 2.77 -8.18 -9.26
N ALA A 16 3.88 -7.45 -9.17
CA ALA A 16 4.39 -6.63 -10.25
C ALA A 16 4.73 -7.49 -11.48
N ALA A 17 5.38 -8.63 -11.31
CA ALA A 17 5.70 -9.57 -12.39
C ALA A 17 4.44 -10.20 -13.04
N HIS A 18 3.39 -10.48 -12.25
CA HIS A 18 2.12 -10.99 -12.78
C HIS A 18 1.43 -9.96 -13.70
N TYR A 19 1.53 -8.69 -13.37
CA TYR A 19 1.00 -7.62 -14.20
C TYR A 19 1.71 -7.53 -15.56
N GLN A 20 3.01 -7.86 -15.63
CA GLN A 20 3.77 -7.91 -16.88
C GLN A 20 3.17 -8.87 -17.91
N THR A 21 2.57 -9.97 -17.45
CA THR A 21 1.98 -11.00 -18.34
C THR A 21 0.55 -10.67 -18.79
N TYR A 22 -0.15 -9.79 -18.08
CA TYR A 22 -1.57 -9.47 -18.32
C TYR A 22 -1.83 -8.17 -19.10
N SER A 23 -0.82 -7.32 -19.30
CA SER A 23 -1.05 -5.92 -19.68
C SER A 23 -1.38 -5.65 -21.14
N TYR A 24 -1.61 -6.65 -22.01
CA TYR A 24 -1.83 -6.36 -23.42
C TYR A 24 -3.25 -6.63 -23.97
N ASN A 25 -4.17 -7.26 -23.25
CA ASN A 25 -5.40 -7.74 -23.92
C ASN A 25 -6.75 -7.45 -23.27
N SER A 26 -6.91 -6.66 -22.21
CA SER A 26 -8.29 -6.37 -21.77
C SER A 26 -8.42 -5.17 -20.82
N VAL A 27 -8.70 -4.00 -21.35
CA VAL A 27 -9.30 -2.93 -20.54
C VAL A 27 -10.67 -2.60 -21.15
N GLN A 28 -11.66 -3.39 -20.80
CA GLN A 28 -13.08 -3.00 -20.81
C GLN A 28 -13.71 -3.56 -19.53
N GLY A 29 -13.34 -3.00 -18.40
CA GLY A 29 -14.01 -3.24 -17.12
C GLY A 29 -14.79 -2.03 -16.69
N SER A 30 -16.03 -2.24 -16.22
CA SER A 30 -16.85 -1.19 -15.62
C SER A 30 -16.12 -0.53 -14.45
N PRO A 31 -16.31 0.78 -14.20
CA PRO A 31 -15.62 1.46 -13.12
C PRO A 31 -16.01 0.84 -11.77
N ILE A 32 -15.00 0.42 -11.01
CA ILE A 32 -15.18 -0.04 -9.63
C ILE A 32 -15.50 1.20 -8.80
N THR A 33 -16.73 1.28 -8.33
CA THR A 33 -17.18 2.35 -7.43
C THR A 33 -16.75 1.94 -6.02
N TYR A 34 -15.66 2.51 -5.51
CA TYR A 34 -15.34 2.37 -4.09
C TYR A 34 -16.38 3.14 -3.27
N PRO A 35 -16.96 2.53 -2.22
CA PRO A 35 -17.89 3.24 -1.35
C PRO A 35 -17.22 4.47 -0.76
N HIS A 36 -17.92 5.59 -0.75
CA HIS A 36 -17.49 6.86 -0.16
C HIS A 36 -16.91 6.61 1.23
N ILE A 37 -15.67 7.01 1.44
CA ILE A 37 -15.06 7.07 2.76
C ILE A 37 -15.56 8.38 3.36
N ASP A 38 -16.61 8.29 4.18
CA ASP A 38 -17.25 9.45 4.79
C ASP A 38 -16.25 10.21 5.68
N ASN A 39 -16.14 11.52 5.42
CA ASN A 39 -15.63 12.58 6.31
C ASN A 39 -14.15 12.55 6.78
N LEU A 40 -13.25 11.80 6.16
CA LEU A 40 -11.82 12.03 6.34
C LEU A 40 -11.32 12.95 5.24
N THR A 41 -10.44 13.89 5.57
CA THR A 41 -9.78 14.77 4.59
C THR A 41 -8.86 13.92 3.72
N THR A 42 -9.44 13.24 2.73
CA THR A 42 -8.72 12.34 1.85
C THR A 42 -8.03 13.17 0.77
N VAL A 43 -6.73 13.04 0.68
CA VAL A 43 -5.95 13.74 -0.35
C VAL A 43 -6.13 13.02 -1.68
N VAL A 44 -6.72 13.71 -2.65
CA VAL A 44 -6.82 13.21 -4.04
C VAL A 44 -5.47 13.46 -4.74
N LEU A 45 -4.91 12.41 -5.33
CA LEU A 45 -3.65 12.53 -6.07
C LEU A 45 -3.90 13.16 -7.45
N PRO A 46 -2.95 13.98 -7.96
CA PRO A 46 -3.05 14.56 -9.30
C PRO A 46 -3.08 13.47 -10.39
N THR A 47 -3.83 13.72 -11.43
CA THR A 47 -4.16 12.77 -12.52
C THR A 47 -3.24 12.85 -13.74
N GLU A 48 -2.12 13.60 -13.68
CA GLU A 48 -1.19 13.65 -14.81
C GLU A 48 -0.64 12.24 -15.06
N PRO A 49 -1.00 11.59 -16.18
CA PRO A 49 -0.55 10.23 -16.43
C PRO A 49 0.95 10.19 -16.70
N CYS A 50 1.59 9.15 -16.18
CA CYS A 50 2.94 8.79 -16.57
C CYS A 50 2.98 8.46 -18.07
N ASP A 51 4.07 8.78 -18.73
CA ASP A 51 4.28 8.38 -20.12
C ASP A 51 4.40 6.85 -20.20
N ILE A 52 3.34 6.19 -20.69
CA ILE A 52 3.23 4.73 -20.80
C ILE A 52 4.15 4.12 -21.85
N THR A 53 4.95 4.91 -22.58
CA THR A 53 5.95 4.36 -23.49
C THR A 53 7.10 3.66 -22.75
N ASP A 54 7.30 3.98 -21.45
CA ASP A 54 8.19 3.26 -20.53
C ASP A 54 7.40 2.78 -19.28
N SER A 55 6.78 1.61 -19.40
CA SER A 55 6.00 1.00 -18.32
C SER A 55 6.81 0.78 -17.04
N SER A 56 8.13 0.62 -17.15
CA SER A 56 9.00 0.34 -16.00
C SER A 56 9.02 1.49 -14.98
N ASN A 57 8.86 2.72 -15.45
CA ASN A 57 8.81 3.90 -14.60
C ASN A 57 7.39 4.26 -14.13
N CYS A 58 6.37 3.59 -14.66
CA CYS A 58 4.98 3.97 -14.45
C CYS A 58 4.24 3.10 -13.47
N VAL A 59 4.74 1.92 -13.14
CA VAL A 59 4.04 0.93 -12.31
C VAL A 59 4.71 0.76 -10.97
N LEU A 60 3.91 0.81 -9.90
CA LEU A 60 4.34 0.49 -8.53
C LEU A 60 3.43 -0.59 -7.96
N ALA A 61 3.96 -1.45 -7.10
CA ALA A 61 3.15 -2.31 -6.26
C ALA A 61 3.24 -1.84 -4.81
N MET A 62 2.11 -1.89 -4.10
CA MET A 62 1.99 -1.49 -2.70
C MET A 62 1.26 -2.54 -1.88
N ASP A 63 1.67 -2.64 -0.63
CA ASP A 63 0.96 -3.38 0.40
C ASP A 63 1.19 -2.72 1.77
N CYS A 64 0.19 -2.80 2.66
CA CYS A 64 0.26 -2.28 4.02
C CYS A 64 0.05 -3.38 5.04
N GLU A 65 0.75 -3.28 6.16
CA GLU A 65 0.48 -4.10 7.32
C GLU A 65 -0.24 -3.28 8.39
N MET A 66 -1.25 -3.87 9.00
CA MET A 66 -2.09 -3.21 9.97
C MET A 66 -2.05 -3.94 11.31
N VAL A 67 -2.07 -3.14 12.38
CA VAL A 67 -2.30 -3.63 13.74
C VAL A 67 -3.66 -3.19 14.25
N GLY A 68 -4.16 -3.85 15.28
CA GLY A 68 -5.44 -3.55 15.90
C GLY A 68 -5.28 -2.60 17.10
N VAL A 69 -6.09 -1.55 17.13
CA VAL A 69 -6.24 -0.65 18.28
C VAL A 69 -7.68 -0.66 18.81
N GLY A 70 -7.90 -0.02 19.94
CA GLY A 70 -9.21 -0.01 20.61
C GLY A 70 -9.60 -1.35 21.26
N PRO A 71 -10.85 -1.51 21.70
CA PRO A 71 -11.31 -2.75 22.34
C PRO A 71 -11.13 -3.94 21.39
N MET A 72 -10.43 -4.98 21.87
CA MET A 72 -10.18 -6.23 21.15
C MET A 72 -9.52 -6.06 19.76
N GLY A 73 -8.83 -4.95 19.50
CA GLY A 73 -8.14 -4.70 18.22
C GLY A 73 -9.08 -4.51 17.02
N GLN A 74 -10.30 -4.01 17.26
CA GLN A 74 -11.32 -3.90 16.20
C GLN A 74 -10.99 -2.83 15.15
N LEU A 75 -10.24 -1.80 15.50
CA LEU A 75 -9.85 -0.74 14.58
C LEU A 75 -8.48 -1.07 14.00
N SER A 76 -8.39 -1.10 12.67
CA SER A 76 -7.13 -1.29 11.97
C SER A 76 -6.43 0.04 11.74
N VAL A 77 -5.15 0.12 12.11
CA VAL A 77 -4.29 1.27 11.85
C VAL A 77 -3.02 0.83 11.12
N LEU A 78 -2.44 1.74 10.35
CA LEU A 78 -1.22 1.48 9.59
C LEU A 78 -0.04 1.21 10.54
N ALA A 79 0.67 0.11 10.31
CA ALA A 79 1.86 -0.28 11.06
C ALA A 79 3.12 -0.43 10.19
N ARG A 80 2.96 -0.75 8.92
CA ARG A 80 4.03 -0.80 7.93
C ARG A 80 3.46 -0.51 6.55
N VAL A 81 4.24 0.12 5.70
CA VAL A 81 3.91 0.30 4.29
C VAL A 81 5.13 -0.01 3.44
N SER A 82 4.91 -0.76 2.36
CA SER A 82 5.96 -1.13 1.39
C SER A 82 5.51 -0.80 -0.02
N LEU A 83 6.41 -0.20 -0.79
CA LEU A 83 6.24 0.03 -2.22
C LEU A 83 7.46 -0.51 -2.95
N VAL A 84 7.21 -1.18 -4.05
CA VAL A 84 8.27 -1.64 -4.96
C VAL A 84 8.01 -1.12 -6.37
N ASP A 85 9.07 -0.96 -7.14
CA ASP A 85 8.98 -0.61 -8.54
C ASP A 85 8.66 -1.83 -9.44
N TRP A 86 8.60 -1.60 -10.74
CA TRP A 86 8.41 -2.63 -11.76
C TRP A 86 9.43 -3.78 -11.69
N HIS A 87 10.65 -3.51 -11.26
CA HIS A 87 11.73 -4.50 -11.14
C HIS A 87 11.74 -5.21 -9.79
N GLY A 88 10.85 -4.83 -8.87
CA GLY A 88 10.79 -5.34 -7.51
C GLY A 88 11.77 -4.69 -6.54
N ALA A 89 12.43 -3.61 -6.95
CA ALA A 89 13.27 -2.85 -6.04
C ALA A 89 12.41 -2.07 -5.04
N ALA A 90 12.74 -2.17 -3.75
CA ALA A 90 12.02 -1.45 -2.71
C ALA A 90 12.31 0.06 -2.80
N LEU A 91 11.26 0.84 -3.09
CA LEU A 91 11.29 2.31 -3.09
C LEU A 91 10.95 2.87 -1.71
N LEU A 92 10.10 2.16 -0.98
CA LEU A 92 9.73 2.45 0.40
C LEU A 92 9.46 1.14 1.11
N ASP A 93 10.00 0.99 2.30
CA ASP A 93 9.65 -0.08 3.24
C ASP A 93 9.90 0.45 4.65
N THR A 94 8.84 0.81 5.34
CA THR A 94 8.98 1.47 6.64
C THR A 94 7.88 1.08 7.61
N PHE A 95 8.27 0.91 8.87
CA PHE A 95 7.32 0.81 9.98
C PHE A 95 6.81 2.20 10.35
N VAL A 96 5.56 2.24 10.83
CA VAL A 96 4.86 3.47 11.19
C VAL A 96 4.54 3.44 12.68
N LYS A 97 4.92 4.48 13.39
CA LYS A 97 4.60 4.63 14.83
C LYS A 97 3.11 4.77 15.01
N VAL A 98 2.53 3.87 15.79
CA VAL A 98 1.13 3.92 16.19
C VAL A 98 1.04 4.74 17.48
N GLN A 99 0.18 5.78 17.49
CA GLN A 99 0.02 6.66 18.65
C GLN A 99 -0.90 6.06 19.69
N GLU A 100 -1.93 5.33 19.26
CA GLU A 100 -2.86 4.64 20.12
C GLU A 100 -2.23 3.38 20.71
N ARG A 101 -2.77 2.93 21.84
CA ARG A 101 -2.35 1.65 22.41
C ARG A 101 -2.74 0.51 21.48
N VAL A 102 -1.74 -0.20 20.93
CA VAL A 102 -1.96 -1.43 20.18
C VAL A 102 -2.49 -2.51 21.12
N THR A 103 -3.62 -3.09 20.79
CA THR A 103 -4.28 -4.15 21.54
C THR A 103 -4.18 -5.51 20.84
N ASP A 104 -3.91 -5.52 19.54
CA ASP A 104 -3.63 -6.72 18.75
C ASP A 104 -2.62 -6.43 17.65
N TYR A 105 -1.42 -6.99 17.74
CA TYR A 105 -0.38 -6.84 16.72
C TYR A 105 -0.65 -7.67 15.46
N ARG A 106 -1.50 -8.69 15.53
CA ARG A 106 -1.79 -9.63 14.44
C ARG A 106 -0.50 -10.20 13.82
N THR A 107 0.53 -10.40 14.62
CA THR A 107 1.89 -10.73 14.17
C THR A 107 1.94 -11.96 13.27
N HIS A 108 1.05 -12.92 13.47
CA HIS A 108 0.96 -14.12 12.62
C HIS A 108 0.53 -13.83 11.17
N VAL A 109 -0.07 -12.67 10.91
CA VAL A 109 -0.47 -12.20 9.57
C VAL A 109 0.42 -11.06 9.13
N SER A 110 0.52 -9.99 9.95
CA SER A 110 1.23 -8.76 9.63
C SER A 110 2.76 -8.87 9.75
N GLY A 111 3.25 -9.85 10.50
CA GLY A 111 4.68 -9.92 10.86
C GLY A 111 5.15 -8.83 11.81
N VAL A 112 4.33 -7.81 12.12
CA VAL A 112 4.68 -6.65 12.93
C VAL A 112 4.76 -7.01 14.40
N ARG A 113 5.77 -6.47 15.08
CA ARG A 113 6.01 -6.62 16.53
C ARG A 113 6.10 -5.28 17.22
N ALA A 114 6.02 -5.28 18.54
CA ALA A 114 6.09 -4.06 19.35
C ALA A 114 7.39 -3.28 19.15
N GLU A 115 8.51 -4.00 19.07
CA GLU A 115 9.83 -3.41 18.83
C GLU A 115 9.94 -2.68 17.50
N ASP A 116 9.22 -3.13 16.47
CA ASP A 116 9.25 -2.52 15.14
C ASP A 116 8.64 -1.12 15.17
N LEU A 117 7.51 -0.97 15.89
CA LEU A 117 6.77 0.29 15.98
C LEU A 117 7.43 1.31 16.93
N THR A 118 8.27 0.84 17.86
CA THR A 118 9.02 1.69 18.81
C THR A 118 10.44 1.96 18.32
N SER A 119 10.86 1.34 17.24
CA SER A 119 12.18 1.53 16.64
C SER A 119 12.43 2.99 16.26
N LYS A 120 13.70 3.43 16.38
CA LYS A 120 14.14 4.74 15.86
C LYS A 120 13.99 4.86 14.34
N LYS A 121 13.88 3.75 13.63
CA LYS A 121 13.68 3.70 12.18
C LYS A 121 12.19 3.85 11.79
N ALA A 122 11.28 3.61 12.72
CA ALA A 122 9.85 3.81 12.46
C ALA A 122 9.56 5.31 12.33
N VAL A 123 8.83 5.66 11.28
CA VAL A 123 8.44 7.06 11.01
C VAL A 123 7.06 7.37 11.60
N ASP A 124 6.71 8.63 11.71
CA ASP A 124 5.34 9.03 12.03
C ASP A 124 4.39 8.84 10.83
N PHE A 125 3.08 8.78 11.12
CA PHE A 125 2.05 8.56 10.10
C PHE A 125 2.09 9.60 8.97
N GLY A 126 2.24 10.88 9.32
CA GLY A 126 2.26 11.98 8.34
C GLY A 126 3.45 11.85 7.38
N THR A 127 4.60 11.45 7.88
CA THR A 127 5.80 11.19 7.08
C THR A 127 5.57 10.01 6.13
N ALA A 128 5.06 8.87 6.63
CA ALA A 128 4.76 7.71 5.79
C ALA A 128 3.75 8.06 4.70
N GLN A 129 2.64 8.70 5.07
CA GLN A 129 1.60 9.13 4.13
C GLN A 129 2.15 10.05 3.03
N ALA A 130 2.99 11.03 3.41
CA ALA A 130 3.59 11.96 2.46
C ALA A 130 4.53 11.25 1.47
N GLN A 131 5.33 10.29 1.96
CA GLN A 131 6.22 9.48 1.11
C GLN A 131 5.41 8.65 0.11
N VAL A 132 4.39 7.92 0.58
CA VAL A 132 3.49 7.13 -0.30
C VAL A 132 2.84 8.03 -1.34
N ARG A 133 2.23 9.14 -0.91
CA ARG A 133 1.59 10.11 -1.81
C ARG A 133 2.52 10.61 -2.91
N ASN A 134 3.77 10.93 -2.57
CA ASN A 134 4.74 11.42 -3.54
C ASN A 134 5.15 10.33 -4.54
N LEU A 135 5.32 9.10 -4.09
CA LEU A 135 5.66 7.95 -4.95
C LEU A 135 4.52 7.60 -5.91
N LEU A 136 3.27 7.64 -5.44
CA LEU A 136 2.09 7.28 -6.24
C LEU A 136 1.69 8.35 -7.26
N LYS A 137 2.25 9.55 -7.20
CA LYS A 137 1.87 10.65 -8.08
C LYS A 137 2.11 10.29 -9.55
N GLY A 138 1.02 10.20 -10.34
CA GLY A 138 1.06 9.86 -11.75
C GLY A 138 1.42 8.40 -12.07
N LYS A 139 1.37 7.48 -11.08
CA LYS A 139 1.75 6.07 -11.25
C LYS A 139 0.53 5.16 -11.31
N ILE A 140 0.65 4.06 -12.04
CA ILE A 140 -0.27 2.94 -11.96
C ILE A 140 0.07 2.14 -10.70
N LEU A 141 -0.93 1.89 -9.86
CA LEU A 141 -0.77 1.14 -8.63
C LEU A 141 -1.33 -0.27 -8.78
N VAL A 142 -0.50 -1.25 -8.44
CA VAL A 142 -0.85 -2.67 -8.36
C VAL A 142 -0.93 -3.08 -6.90
N GLY A 143 -1.90 -3.93 -6.54
CA GLY A 143 -2.00 -4.47 -5.19
C GLY A 143 -3.07 -5.55 -5.06
N HIS A 144 -3.37 -5.92 -3.82
CA HIS A 144 -4.40 -6.90 -3.51
C HIS A 144 -5.27 -6.41 -2.35
N GLY A 145 -6.56 -6.12 -2.64
CA GLY A 145 -7.47 -5.59 -1.65
C GLY A 145 -7.14 -4.15 -1.23
N LEU A 146 -6.62 -3.34 -2.16
CA LEU A 146 -6.09 -1.99 -1.95
C LEU A 146 -7.04 -1.02 -1.23
N ILE A 147 -8.33 -1.32 -1.17
CA ILE A 147 -9.30 -0.48 -0.44
C ILE A 147 -8.95 -0.37 1.04
N GLN A 148 -8.39 -1.43 1.63
CA GLN A 148 -7.99 -1.41 3.05
C GLN A 148 -6.73 -0.56 3.24
N ASP A 149 -5.78 -0.66 2.30
CA ASP A 149 -4.55 0.14 2.28
C ASP A 149 -4.87 1.62 2.17
N PHE A 150 -5.75 2.00 1.25
CA PHE A 150 -6.20 3.38 1.11
C PHE A 150 -6.91 3.92 2.34
N ARG A 151 -7.72 3.07 3.02
CA ARG A 151 -8.39 3.46 4.26
C ARG A 151 -7.39 3.80 5.36
N VAL A 152 -6.42 2.93 5.61
CA VAL A 152 -5.46 3.14 6.71
C VAL A 152 -4.40 4.20 6.37
N LEU A 153 -4.15 4.46 5.09
CA LEU A 153 -3.30 5.56 4.61
C LEU A 153 -4.03 6.91 4.54
N HIS A 154 -5.36 6.91 4.62
CA HIS A 154 -6.20 8.10 4.36
C HIS A 154 -5.86 8.75 3.00
N LEU A 155 -5.71 7.92 1.96
CA LEU A 155 -5.40 8.34 0.59
C LEU A 155 -6.47 7.84 -0.38
N ASN A 156 -6.57 8.51 -1.51
CA ASN A 156 -7.30 8.04 -2.69
C ASN A 156 -6.37 8.08 -3.89
N HIS A 157 -6.57 7.14 -4.81
CA HIS A 157 -5.87 7.08 -6.09
C HIS A 157 -6.89 7.01 -7.24
N PRO A 158 -6.60 7.61 -8.42
CA PRO A 158 -7.53 7.53 -9.55
C PRO A 158 -7.83 6.08 -9.93
N TRP A 159 -9.10 5.71 -9.99
CA TRP A 159 -9.52 4.31 -10.19
C TRP A 159 -8.94 3.68 -11.46
N HIS A 160 -8.84 4.48 -12.55
CA HIS A 160 -8.29 4.01 -13.82
C HIS A 160 -6.77 3.72 -13.75
N MET A 161 -6.10 4.19 -12.70
CA MET A 161 -4.70 3.91 -12.40
C MET A 161 -4.51 2.81 -11.34
N ILE A 162 -5.57 2.13 -10.92
CA ILE A 162 -5.50 1.02 -9.96
C ILE A 162 -5.62 -0.31 -10.71
N ARG A 163 -4.84 -1.28 -10.26
CA ARG A 163 -4.90 -2.69 -10.66
C ARG A 163 -4.94 -3.54 -9.40
N ASP A 164 -6.15 -3.88 -8.99
CA ASP A 164 -6.39 -4.66 -7.77
C ASP A 164 -6.67 -6.13 -8.14
N SER A 165 -5.85 -7.05 -7.66
CA SER A 165 -5.99 -8.48 -7.96
C SER A 165 -7.07 -9.18 -7.12
N ALA A 166 -7.74 -8.47 -6.20
CA ALA A 166 -8.85 -8.98 -5.42
C ALA A 166 -10.23 -8.79 -6.11
N THR A 167 -10.27 -8.13 -7.28
CA THR A 167 -11.48 -7.78 -8.04
C THR A 167 -11.55 -8.49 -9.38
#